data_6755a08fe9cfc29912d122a7c78b8c94
#
_entry.id   6755a08fe9cfc29912d122a7c78b8c94
#
_cell.length_a   1.000
_cell.length_b   1.000
_cell.length_c   1.000
_cell.angle_alpha   90.00
_cell.angle_beta   90.00
_cell.angle_gamma   90.00
#
_symmetry.space_group_name_H-M   'P 1'
#
loop_
_entity.id
_entity.type
_entity.pdbx_description
1 polymer ?
#
loop_
_entity_poly.entity_id
_entity_poly.type
_entity_poly.pdbx_seq_one_letter_code
_entity_poly.pdbx_strand_id
1 'polypeptide(L)'
;MKKLLISLLALGCLVACTPKKTAYEQYTEMYENVVAQLENVEDRVVKDSIIEEFITEGYELLIANVEDKTSDSIVVSHFYMLTPEQKAELFAAIPAERLEMAVLQPIYEEYQIELKTSAGNPYIDIVSLKADGTALALSELVGKTEYVLVDFWASWCGPCRRLMPVLKELYTSYHPSGKLEILGVSCDKDEAAWLQAIEEDELPWLHIRDQRTEEYNPCDKYGISAIPTTILINREGVIVARNPSEAEIEEILIAE
;
A
#
# COMPACT_ATOMS: atom_id res chain seq x y z
N MET A 1 -77.21 -34.94 -14.52
CA MET A 1 -75.79 -35.28 -14.63
C MET A 1 -75.12 -34.16 -15.47
N LYS A 2 -74.59 -33.16 -14.85
CA LYS A 2 -73.85 -32.07 -15.51
C LYS A 2 -72.38 -32.16 -15.08
N LYS A 3 -71.45 -32.45 -15.99
CA LYS A 3 -70.05 -32.47 -15.77
C LYS A 3 -69.55 -31.02 -15.68
N LEU A 4 -68.98 -30.68 -14.56
CA LEU A 4 -68.27 -29.36 -14.35
C LEU A 4 -66.86 -29.56 -14.81
N LEU A 5 -66.46 -28.88 -15.92
CA LEU A 5 -65.07 -28.73 -16.36
C LEU A 5 -64.48 -27.64 -15.51
N ILE A 6 -63.49 -28.02 -14.67
CA ILE A 6 -62.63 -27.07 -13.98
C ILE A 6 -61.45 -26.76 -14.92
N SER A 7 -61.47 -25.55 -15.46
CA SER A 7 -60.36 -24.98 -16.20
C SER A 7 -59.24 -24.61 -15.23
N LEU A 8 -58.11 -25.34 -15.26
CA LEU A 8 -56.88 -24.94 -14.60
C LEU A 8 -56.27 -23.78 -15.41
N LEU A 9 -56.45 -22.58 -14.92
CA LEU A 9 -55.64 -21.44 -15.33
C LEU A 9 -54.21 -21.65 -14.77
N ALA A 10 -53.30 -22.02 -15.69
CA ALA A 10 -51.87 -21.98 -15.42
C ALA A 10 -51.46 -20.52 -15.19
N LEU A 11 -51.29 -20.12 -13.93
CA LEU A 11 -50.65 -18.89 -13.55
C LEU A 11 -49.15 -19.06 -13.81
N GLY A 12 -48.73 -18.71 -15.03
CA GLY A 12 -47.30 -18.58 -15.36
C GLY A 12 -46.68 -17.51 -14.44
N CYS A 13 -45.94 -17.94 -13.43
CA CYS A 13 -45.02 -17.06 -12.73
C CYS A 13 -43.99 -16.57 -13.75
N LEU A 14 -44.23 -15.36 -14.27
CA LEU A 14 -43.18 -14.56 -14.88
C LEU A 14 -42.22 -14.18 -13.71
N VAL A 15 -41.28 -15.07 -13.43
CA VAL A 15 -40.06 -14.67 -12.72
C VAL A 15 -39.39 -13.68 -13.67
N ALA A 16 -39.59 -12.40 -13.39
CA ALA A 16 -38.80 -11.35 -14.06
C ALA A 16 -37.35 -11.69 -13.74
N CYS A 17 -36.59 -12.19 -14.75
CA CYS A 17 -35.15 -12.27 -14.68
C CYS A 17 -34.67 -10.84 -14.63
N THR A 18 -34.49 -10.29 -13.44
CA THR A 18 -33.67 -9.10 -13.27
C THR A 18 -32.26 -9.45 -13.75
N PRO A 19 -31.67 -8.72 -14.67
CA PRO A 19 -30.32 -9.00 -15.10
C PRO A 19 -29.41 -9.03 -13.86
N LYS A 20 -28.53 -10.03 -13.79
CA LYS A 20 -27.55 -10.13 -12.71
C LYS A 20 -26.64 -8.90 -12.81
N LYS A 21 -26.48 -8.17 -11.70
CA LYS A 21 -25.57 -7.03 -11.64
C LYS A 21 -24.15 -7.45 -11.98
N THR A 22 -23.43 -6.62 -12.71
CA THR A 22 -21.99 -6.79 -12.95
C THR A 22 -21.22 -6.65 -11.64
N ALA A 23 -19.98 -7.13 -11.59
CA ALA A 23 -19.10 -6.92 -10.44
C ALA A 23 -18.94 -5.42 -10.13
N TYR A 24 -18.80 -4.59 -11.15
CA TYR A 24 -18.68 -3.15 -10.99
C TYR A 24 -19.92 -2.49 -10.37
N GLU A 25 -21.11 -2.86 -10.80
CA GLU A 25 -22.38 -2.36 -10.22
C GLU A 25 -22.52 -2.78 -8.75
N GLN A 26 -22.16 -4.02 -8.40
CA GLN A 26 -22.17 -4.48 -7.02
C GLN A 26 -21.18 -3.72 -6.15
N TYR A 27 -19.94 -3.53 -6.63
CA TYR A 27 -18.92 -2.77 -5.92
C TYR A 27 -19.32 -1.31 -5.71
N THR A 28 -19.92 -0.67 -6.72
CA THR A 28 -20.38 0.72 -6.62
C THR A 28 -21.42 0.88 -5.51
N GLU A 29 -22.36 -0.05 -5.41
CA GLU A 29 -23.36 -0.05 -4.33
C GLU A 29 -22.74 -0.27 -2.95
N MET A 30 -21.77 -1.18 -2.84
CA MET A 30 -21.02 -1.40 -1.60
C MET A 30 -20.30 -0.11 -1.18
N TYR A 31 -19.60 0.54 -2.10
CA TYR A 31 -18.88 1.78 -1.86
C TYR A 31 -19.83 2.92 -1.41
N GLU A 32 -20.95 3.13 -2.12
CA GLU A 32 -21.95 4.15 -1.76
C GLU A 32 -22.53 3.90 -0.35
N ASN A 33 -22.79 2.62 -0.01
CA ASN A 33 -23.30 2.23 1.31
C ASN A 33 -22.27 2.54 2.40
N VAL A 34 -21.00 2.20 2.20
CA VAL A 34 -19.91 2.48 3.16
C VAL A 34 -19.74 3.98 3.36
N VAL A 35 -19.73 4.78 2.29
CA VAL A 35 -19.64 6.24 2.41
C VAL A 35 -20.79 6.78 3.25
N ALA A 36 -22.03 6.34 2.99
CA ALA A 36 -23.21 6.77 3.75
C ALA A 36 -23.14 6.36 5.24
N GLN A 37 -22.58 5.20 5.55
CA GLN A 37 -22.37 4.75 6.93
C GLN A 37 -21.30 5.62 7.63
N LEU A 38 -20.16 5.88 6.99
CA LEU A 38 -19.05 6.66 7.56
C LEU A 38 -19.41 8.12 7.85
N GLU A 39 -20.33 8.71 7.07
CA GLU A 39 -20.83 10.08 7.32
C GLU A 39 -21.58 10.20 8.65
N ASN A 40 -22.20 9.10 9.12
CA ASN A 40 -23.06 9.10 10.31
C ASN A 40 -22.36 8.51 11.56
N VAL A 41 -21.10 8.12 11.46
CA VAL A 41 -20.33 7.52 12.55
C VAL A 41 -19.22 8.48 12.97
N GLU A 42 -19.11 8.80 14.26
CA GLU A 42 -18.00 9.59 14.81
C GLU A 42 -16.92 8.70 15.46
N ASP A 43 -17.33 7.57 16.01
CA ASP A 43 -16.42 6.62 16.68
C ASP A 43 -15.43 6.00 15.70
N ARG A 44 -14.13 6.15 16.01
CA ARG A 44 -13.04 5.69 15.17
C ARG A 44 -13.03 4.16 15.04
N VAL A 45 -13.27 3.43 16.13
CA VAL A 45 -13.24 1.96 16.12
C VAL A 45 -14.35 1.41 15.22
N VAL A 46 -15.53 2.06 15.26
CA VAL A 46 -16.65 1.69 14.39
C VAL A 46 -16.33 2.01 12.93
N LYS A 47 -15.68 3.15 12.65
CA LYS A 47 -15.22 3.49 11.29
C LYS A 47 -14.24 2.46 10.75
N ASP A 48 -13.25 2.11 11.55
CA ASP A 48 -12.23 1.14 11.17
C ASP A 48 -12.88 -0.23 10.85
N SER A 49 -13.85 -0.67 11.66
CA SER A 49 -14.60 -1.91 11.40
C SER A 49 -15.42 -1.87 10.10
N ILE A 50 -16.07 -0.75 9.77
CA ILE A 50 -16.82 -0.58 8.52
C ILE A 50 -15.87 -0.66 7.31
N ILE A 51 -14.69 -0.06 7.44
CA ILE A 51 -13.67 -0.07 6.37
C ILE A 51 -13.11 -1.49 6.19
N GLU A 52 -12.81 -2.21 7.27
CA GLU A 52 -12.34 -3.60 7.22
C GLU A 52 -13.36 -4.54 6.56
N GLU A 53 -14.64 -4.38 6.88
CA GLU A 53 -15.73 -5.14 6.23
C GLU A 53 -15.77 -4.85 4.73
N PHE A 54 -15.73 -3.59 4.33
CA PHE A 54 -15.69 -3.19 2.91
C PHE A 54 -14.48 -3.75 2.16
N ILE A 55 -13.30 -3.74 2.78
CA ILE A 55 -12.08 -4.31 2.19
C ILE A 55 -12.27 -5.82 1.97
N THR A 56 -12.81 -6.51 2.95
CA THR A 56 -13.03 -7.96 2.89
C THR A 56 -14.05 -8.32 1.81
N GLU A 57 -15.23 -7.69 1.83
CA GLU A 57 -16.29 -7.95 0.85
C GLU A 57 -15.85 -7.57 -0.58
N GLY A 58 -15.11 -6.46 -0.75
CA GLY A 58 -14.56 -6.04 -2.03
C GLY A 58 -13.55 -7.05 -2.58
N TYR A 59 -12.69 -7.60 -1.75
CA TYR A 59 -11.77 -8.66 -2.13
C TYR A 59 -12.50 -9.94 -2.55
N GLU A 60 -13.51 -10.40 -1.76
CA GLU A 60 -14.33 -11.56 -2.10
C GLU A 60 -15.05 -11.37 -3.44
N LEU A 61 -15.60 -10.18 -3.68
CA LEU A 61 -16.23 -9.83 -4.95
C LEU A 61 -15.25 -9.91 -6.13
N LEU A 62 -14.02 -9.41 -5.94
CA LEU A 62 -12.95 -9.48 -6.95
C LEU A 62 -12.58 -10.91 -7.31
N ILE A 63 -12.29 -11.74 -6.31
CA ILE A 63 -11.94 -13.16 -6.53
C ILE A 63 -13.07 -13.93 -7.19
N ALA A 64 -14.32 -13.69 -6.77
CA ALA A 64 -15.50 -14.36 -7.36
C ALA A 64 -15.78 -13.96 -8.81
N ASN A 65 -15.25 -12.81 -9.27
CA ASN A 65 -15.48 -12.25 -10.60
C ASN A 65 -14.19 -11.97 -11.37
N VAL A 66 -13.12 -12.67 -11.04
CA VAL A 66 -11.79 -12.45 -11.61
C VAL A 66 -11.74 -12.62 -13.15
N GLU A 67 -12.64 -13.39 -13.73
CA GLU A 67 -12.81 -13.59 -15.18
C GLU A 67 -13.56 -12.42 -15.85
N ASP A 68 -14.30 -11.61 -15.10
CA ASP A 68 -15.11 -10.52 -15.62
C ASP A 68 -14.26 -9.24 -15.78
N LYS A 69 -14.14 -8.76 -17.02
CA LYS A 69 -13.41 -7.51 -17.32
C LYS A 69 -13.99 -6.28 -16.63
N THR A 70 -15.25 -6.30 -16.19
CA THR A 70 -15.83 -5.18 -15.44
C THR A 70 -15.20 -5.06 -14.04
N SER A 71 -14.51 -6.10 -13.57
CA SER A 71 -13.76 -6.07 -12.30
C SER A 71 -12.42 -5.32 -12.39
N ASP A 72 -11.89 -5.04 -13.59
CA ASP A 72 -10.57 -4.40 -13.74
C ASP A 72 -10.49 -3.03 -13.04
N SER A 73 -11.55 -2.22 -13.14
CA SER A 73 -11.62 -0.93 -12.45
C SER A 73 -11.65 -1.09 -10.92
N ILE A 74 -12.23 -2.19 -10.43
CA ILE A 74 -12.27 -2.52 -9.01
C ILE A 74 -10.88 -2.93 -8.53
N VAL A 75 -10.14 -3.74 -9.32
CA VAL A 75 -8.75 -4.10 -9.02
C VAL A 75 -7.94 -2.84 -8.78
N VAL A 76 -8.00 -1.86 -9.70
CA VAL A 76 -7.26 -0.60 -9.59
C VAL A 76 -7.61 0.18 -8.30
N SER A 77 -8.89 0.29 -7.97
CA SER A 77 -9.32 1.07 -6.79
C SER A 77 -9.11 0.32 -5.48
N HIS A 78 -9.17 -1.01 -5.47
CA HIS A 78 -9.08 -1.83 -4.25
C HIS A 78 -7.65 -2.27 -3.92
N PHE A 79 -6.75 -2.27 -4.90
CA PHE A 79 -5.36 -2.75 -4.79
C PHE A 79 -4.61 -2.25 -3.55
N TYR A 80 -4.71 -0.95 -3.27
CA TYR A 80 -3.99 -0.32 -2.15
C TYR A 80 -4.52 -0.70 -0.76
N MET A 81 -5.67 -1.36 -0.70
CA MET A 81 -6.30 -1.82 0.55
C MET A 81 -6.03 -3.30 0.84
N LEU A 82 -5.48 -4.03 -0.14
CA LEU A 82 -5.24 -5.47 -0.02
C LEU A 82 -3.95 -5.79 0.72
N THR A 83 -3.96 -6.89 1.48
CA THR A 83 -2.73 -7.45 2.06
C THR A 83 -1.81 -8.03 0.97
N PRO A 84 -0.50 -8.23 1.25
CA PRO A 84 0.41 -8.85 0.30
C PRO A 84 -0.07 -10.23 -0.18
N GLU A 85 -0.68 -11.04 0.70
CA GLU A 85 -1.21 -12.37 0.39
C GLU A 85 -2.42 -12.28 -0.53
N GLN A 86 -3.34 -11.34 -0.26
CA GLN A 86 -4.51 -11.08 -1.10
C GLN A 86 -4.11 -10.58 -2.50
N LYS A 87 -3.10 -9.70 -2.59
CA LYS A 87 -2.54 -9.26 -3.87
C LYS A 87 -1.96 -10.45 -4.66
N ALA A 88 -1.20 -11.32 -3.99
CA ALA A 88 -0.60 -12.49 -4.62
C ALA A 88 -1.66 -13.44 -5.17
N GLU A 89 -2.71 -13.73 -4.40
CA GLU A 89 -3.83 -14.56 -4.84
C GLU A 89 -4.59 -13.94 -6.01
N LEU A 90 -4.91 -12.64 -5.91
CA LEU A 90 -5.63 -11.91 -6.95
C LEU A 90 -4.87 -11.92 -8.28
N PHE A 91 -3.59 -11.54 -8.29
CA PHE A 91 -2.80 -11.49 -9.53
C PHE A 91 -2.48 -12.87 -10.10
N ALA A 92 -2.42 -13.91 -9.26
CA ALA A 92 -2.31 -15.29 -9.73
C ALA A 92 -3.60 -15.78 -10.41
N ALA A 93 -4.77 -15.26 -10.01
CA ALA A 93 -6.06 -15.63 -10.55
C ALA A 93 -6.45 -14.86 -11.82
N ILE A 94 -5.92 -13.65 -12.05
CA ILE A 94 -6.20 -12.85 -13.25
C ILE A 94 -5.52 -13.48 -14.47
N PRO A 95 -6.24 -13.71 -15.59
CA PRO A 95 -5.63 -14.20 -16.84
C PRO A 95 -4.49 -13.30 -17.33
N ALA A 96 -3.37 -13.91 -17.76
CA ALA A 96 -2.15 -13.18 -18.09
C ALA A 96 -2.36 -12.11 -19.18
N GLU A 97 -3.20 -12.40 -20.18
CA GLU A 97 -3.53 -11.46 -21.25
C GLU A 97 -4.25 -10.19 -20.76
N ARG A 98 -4.91 -10.26 -19.59
CA ARG A 98 -5.55 -9.08 -18.98
C ARG A 98 -4.56 -8.22 -18.20
N LEU A 99 -3.52 -8.82 -17.63
CA LEU A 99 -2.47 -8.08 -16.91
C LEU A 99 -1.68 -7.13 -17.84
N GLU A 100 -1.64 -7.45 -19.14
CA GLU A 100 -1.01 -6.62 -20.18
C GLU A 100 -1.94 -5.51 -20.71
N MET A 101 -3.22 -5.49 -20.29
CA MET A 101 -4.16 -4.45 -20.72
C MET A 101 -3.87 -3.12 -20.02
N ALA A 102 -4.06 -2.02 -20.74
CA ALA A 102 -3.78 -0.65 -20.28
C ALA A 102 -4.39 -0.27 -18.90
N VAL A 103 -5.47 -0.93 -18.50
CA VAL A 103 -6.14 -0.69 -17.22
C VAL A 103 -5.38 -1.34 -16.06
N LEU A 104 -4.93 -2.59 -16.22
CA LEU A 104 -4.28 -3.37 -15.16
C LEU A 104 -2.76 -3.29 -15.20
N GLN A 105 -2.17 -3.06 -16.37
CA GLN A 105 -0.71 -3.04 -16.53
C GLN A 105 0.00 -2.14 -15.51
N PRO A 106 -0.40 -0.87 -15.25
CA PRO A 106 0.30 -0.02 -14.29
C PRO A 106 0.29 -0.59 -12.87
N ILE A 107 -0.84 -1.13 -12.42
CA ILE A 107 -0.99 -1.73 -11.08
C ILE A 107 -0.21 -3.05 -10.99
N TYR A 108 -0.17 -3.83 -12.07
CA TYR A 108 0.61 -5.06 -12.11
C TYR A 108 2.12 -4.78 -12.10
N GLU A 109 2.58 -3.74 -12.81
CA GLU A 109 3.98 -3.29 -12.75
C GLU A 109 4.35 -2.83 -11.34
N GLU A 110 3.48 -2.08 -10.67
CA GLU A 110 3.67 -1.68 -9.27
C GLU A 110 3.75 -2.89 -8.33
N TYR A 111 2.84 -3.85 -8.48
CA TYR A 111 2.89 -5.11 -7.73
C TYR A 111 4.20 -5.88 -7.95
N GLN A 112 4.71 -5.92 -9.19
CA GLN A 112 6.00 -6.56 -9.48
C GLN A 112 7.18 -5.87 -8.78
N ILE A 113 7.13 -4.55 -8.62
CA ILE A 113 8.15 -3.80 -7.84
C ILE A 113 7.97 -4.08 -6.35
N GLU A 114 6.73 -4.09 -5.84
CA GLU A 114 6.44 -4.45 -4.45
C GLU A 114 6.97 -5.84 -4.10
N LEU A 115 6.81 -6.82 -4.98
CA LEU A 115 7.39 -8.16 -4.80
C LEU A 115 8.92 -8.14 -4.70
N LYS A 116 9.59 -7.35 -5.55
CA LYS A 116 11.06 -7.22 -5.54
C LYS A 116 11.59 -6.48 -4.31
N THR A 117 10.74 -5.66 -3.68
CA THR A 117 11.08 -4.87 -2.50
C THR A 117 10.42 -5.39 -1.22
N SER A 118 9.91 -6.64 -1.24
CA SER A 118 9.38 -7.35 -0.07
C SER A 118 10.47 -8.06 0.72
N ALA A 119 10.14 -8.49 1.93
CA ALA A 119 11.05 -9.24 2.80
C ALA A 119 11.65 -10.48 2.12
N GLY A 120 12.91 -10.76 2.41
CA GLY A 120 13.69 -11.86 1.83
C GLY A 120 14.42 -11.50 0.54
N ASN A 121 14.12 -10.36 -0.11
CA ASN A 121 14.82 -9.92 -1.33
C ASN A 121 16.02 -9.03 -1.00
N PRO A 122 17.03 -8.99 -1.88
CA PRO A 122 18.07 -7.96 -1.79
C PRO A 122 17.49 -6.57 -1.97
N TYR A 123 18.02 -5.59 -1.24
CA TYR A 123 17.63 -4.20 -1.44
C TYR A 123 17.98 -3.69 -2.84
N ILE A 124 17.27 -2.69 -3.29
CA ILE A 124 17.58 -1.97 -4.54
C ILE A 124 18.37 -0.73 -4.15
N ASP A 125 19.59 -0.57 -4.70
CA ASP A 125 20.36 0.64 -4.43
C ASP A 125 19.70 1.87 -5.06
N ILE A 126 19.55 2.89 -4.23
CA ILE A 126 19.00 4.19 -4.62
C ILE A 126 20.04 5.27 -4.32
N VAL A 127 20.08 6.26 -5.17
CA VAL A 127 20.91 7.45 -4.99
C VAL A 127 20.06 8.69 -5.22
N SER A 128 20.27 9.72 -4.41
CA SER A 128 19.69 11.04 -4.64
C SER A 128 20.45 12.13 -3.88
N LEU A 129 19.96 13.37 -3.96
CA LEU A 129 20.65 14.53 -3.42
C LEU A 129 20.22 14.80 -1.97
N LYS A 130 21.20 15.07 -1.12
CA LYS A 130 21.02 15.65 0.21
C LYS A 130 20.72 17.16 0.13
N ALA A 131 20.39 17.74 1.27
CA ALA A 131 20.14 19.18 1.42
C ALA A 131 21.31 20.08 0.96
N ASP A 132 22.54 19.59 1.04
CA ASP A 132 23.74 20.31 0.62
C ASP A 132 24.04 20.15 -0.89
N GLY A 133 23.17 19.46 -1.63
CA GLY A 133 23.31 19.19 -3.05
C GLY A 133 24.29 18.05 -3.39
N THR A 134 24.89 17.40 -2.41
CA THR A 134 25.74 16.22 -2.64
C THR A 134 24.92 14.96 -2.73
N ALA A 135 25.34 14.03 -3.60
CA ALA A 135 24.68 12.74 -3.73
C ALA A 135 24.99 11.84 -2.53
N LEU A 136 24.02 11.00 -2.18
CA LEU A 136 24.14 9.92 -1.21
C LEU A 136 23.47 8.66 -1.78
N ALA A 137 24.18 7.55 -1.78
CA ALA A 137 23.66 6.24 -2.14
C ALA A 137 23.29 5.43 -0.88
N LEU A 138 22.22 4.65 -0.96
CA LEU A 138 21.82 3.74 0.12
C LEU A 138 22.93 2.72 0.42
N SER A 139 23.67 2.27 -0.61
CA SER A 139 24.85 1.42 -0.47
C SER A 139 25.98 1.99 0.37
N GLU A 140 26.01 3.31 0.59
CA GLU A 140 26.95 3.92 1.52
C GLU A 140 26.58 3.72 2.99
N LEU A 141 25.35 3.33 3.28
CA LEU A 141 24.82 3.09 4.63
C LEU A 141 24.70 1.60 4.95
N VAL A 142 24.19 0.79 4.01
CA VAL A 142 24.03 -0.65 4.18
C VAL A 142 25.39 -1.31 4.52
N GLY A 143 25.40 -2.10 5.58
CA GLY A 143 26.63 -2.76 6.10
C GLY A 143 27.46 -1.90 7.06
N LYS A 144 27.12 -0.61 7.30
CA LYS A 144 27.77 0.21 8.33
C LYS A 144 27.17 -0.02 9.72
N THR A 145 25.86 -0.22 9.77
CA THR A 145 25.11 -0.62 10.97
C THR A 145 24.53 -2.03 10.78
N GLU A 146 23.92 -2.58 11.82
CA GLU A 146 23.25 -3.88 11.70
C GLU A 146 22.01 -3.78 10.80
N TYR A 147 21.28 -2.66 10.90
CA TYR A 147 20.08 -2.40 10.10
C TYR A 147 20.08 -0.97 9.57
N VAL A 148 19.45 -0.78 8.40
CA VAL A 148 19.11 0.52 7.84
C VAL A 148 17.60 0.55 7.63
N LEU A 149 16.93 1.54 8.23
CA LEU A 149 15.51 1.83 7.99
C LEU A 149 15.41 2.94 6.94
N VAL A 150 14.87 2.63 5.77
CA VAL A 150 14.55 3.63 4.74
C VAL A 150 13.11 4.08 4.97
N ASP A 151 12.91 5.38 5.24
CA ASP A 151 11.60 6.00 5.47
C ASP A 151 11.22 6.90 4.30
N PHE A 152 10.23 6.47 3.51
CA PHE A 152 9.65 7.27 2.44
C PHE A 152 8.52 8.14 2.98
N TRP A 153 8.72 9.45 2.93
CA TRP A 153 7.87 10.45 3.56
C TRP A 153 7.71 11.72 2.72
N ALA A 154 6.93 12.69 3.22
CA ALA A 154 6.90 14.04 2.67
C ALA A 154 6.46 15.06 3.74
N SER A 155 6.85 16.32 3.57
CA SER A 155 6.52 17.43 4.47
C SER A 155 5.01 17.63 4.68
N TRP A 156 4.24 17.43 3.63
CA TRP A 156 2.77 17.55 3.61
C TRP A 156 2.04 16.29 4.09
N CYS A 157 2.75 15.19 4.32
CA CYS A 157 2.17 13.91 4.73
C CYS A 157 1.91 13.90 6.25
N GLY A 158 0.69 14.20 6.67
CA GLY A 158 0.31 14.19 8.08
C GLY A 158 0.56 12.86 8.80
N PRO A 159 0.21 11.69 8.23
CA PRO A 159 0.55 10.39 8.82
C PRO A 159 2.06 10.18 8.99
N CYS A 160 2.89 10.59 8.00
CA CYS A 160 4.35 10.50 8.08
C CYS A 160 4.88 11.34 9.25
N ARG A 161 4.43 12.61 9.37
CA ARG A 161 4.84 13.50 10.46
C ARG A 161 4.47 12.95 11.85
N ARG A 162 3.39 12.17 11.96
CA ARG A 162 3.02 11.49 13.21
C ARG A 162 3.90 10.29 13.54
N LEU A 163 4.56 9.69 12.54
CA LEU A 163 5.52 8.60 12.74
C LEU A 163 6.89 9.11 13.20
N MET A 164 7.27 10.37 12.89
CA MET A 164 8.60 10.91 13.21
C MET A 164 8.99 10.81 14.70
N PRO A 165 8.11 11.07 15.70
CA PRO A 165 8.46 10.87 17.11
C PRO A 165 8.91 9.43 17.43
N VAL A 166 8.23 8.42 16.87
CA VAL A 166 8.57 7.00 17.03
C VAL A 166 9.94 6.70 16.42
N LEU A 167 10.18 7.16 15.18
CA LEU A 167 11.47 6.98 14.52
C LEU A 167 12.61 7.68 15.29
N LYS A 168 12.36 8.85 15.90
CA LYS A 168 13.35 9.55 16.75
C LYS A 168 13.68 8.74 18.00
N GLU A 169 12.70 8.09 18.61
CA GLU A 169 12.91 7.23 19.77
C GLU A 169 13.75 6.01 19.42
N LEU A 170 13.41 5.32 18.32
CA LEU A 170 14.20 4.21 17.78
C LEU A 170 15.64 4.62 17.42
N TYR A 171 15.79 5.75 16.73
CA TYR A 171 17.10 6.28 16.36
C TYR A 171 17.96 6.58 17.58
N THR A 172 17.40 7.29 18.57
CA THR A 172 18.10 7.66 19.79
C THR A 172 18.54 6.42 20.59
N SER A 173 17.71 5.38 20.62
CA SER A 173 17.96 4.16 21.38
C SER A 173 18.98 3.25 20.71
N TYR A 174 18.97 3.11 19.39
CA TYR A 174 19.71 2.06 18.69
C TYR A 174 20.87 2.56 17.81
N HIS A 175 20.84 3.83 17.34
CA HIS A 175 21.92 4.37 16.51
C HIS A 175 23.28 4.48 17.23
N PRO A 176 23.38 4.91 18.52
CA PRO A 176 24.67 5.01 19.20
C PRO A 176 25.42 3.68 19.37
N SER A 177 24.69 2.56 19.36
CA SER A 177 25.26 1.21 19.42
C SER A 177 25.66 0.65 18.05
N GLY A 178 25.34 1.36 16.96
CA GLY A 178 25.54 0.88 15.59
C GLY A 178 24.49 -0.16 15.13
N LYS A 179 23.39 -0.32 15.88
CA LYS A 179 22.33 -1.25 15.49
C LYS A 179 21.43 -0.70 14.37
N LEU A 180 21.10 0.59 14.41
CA LEU A 180 20.16 1.20 13.45
C LEU A 180 20.72 2.47 12.84
N GLU A 181 20.63 2.61 11.52
CA GLU A 181 20.68 3.87 10.79
C GLU A 181 19.31 4.14 10.17
N ILE A 182 18.93 5.41 10.00
CA ILE A 182 17.73 5.81 9.28
C ILE A 182 18.12 6.67 8.07
N LEU A 183 17.51 6.39 6.92
CA LEU A 183 17.56 7.22 5.73
C LEU A 183 16.17 7.74 5.41
N GLY A 184 15.93 9.04 5.59
CA GLY A 184 14.70 9.68 5.14
C GLY A 184 14.75 9.96 3.64
N VAL A 185 13.80 9.42 2.88
CA VAL A 185 13.64 9.64 1.44
C VAL A 185 12.38 10.47 1.23
N SER A 186 12.55 11.75 0.93
CA SER A 186 11.42 12.64 0.72
C SER A 186 10.86 12.53 -0.70
N CYS A 187 9.53 12.38 -0.80
CA CYS A 187 8.76 12.46 -2.03
C CYS A 187 8.29 13.91 -2.34
N ASP A 188 8.82 14.92 -1.65
CA ASP A 188 8.46 16.32 -1.87
C ASP A 188 8.91 16.83 -3.23
N LYS A 189 8.03 17.59 -3.88
CA LYS A 189 8.38 18.37 -5.07
C LYS A 189 9.05 19.69 -4.69
N ASP A 190 8.68 20.26 -3.55
CA ASP A 190 9.18 21.52 -3.04
C ASP A 190 10.32 21.27 -2.05
N GLU A 191 11.53 21.67 -2.44
CA GLU A 191 12.73 21.52 -1.63
C GLU A 191 12.68 22.37 -0.35
N ALA A 192 12.12 23.57 -0.43
CA ALA A 192 12.06 24.47 0.73
C ALA A 192 11.11 23.90 1.79
N ALA A 193 9.97 23.35 1.39
CA ALA A 193 9.02 22.70 2.30
C ALA A 193 9.64 21.44 2.97
N TRP A 194 10.39 20.65 2.21
CA TRP A 194 11.13 19.50 2.73
C TRP A 194 12.15 19.90 3.80
N LEU A 195 13.01 20.91 3.50
CA LEU A 195 14.03 21.39 4.42
C LEU A 195 13.42 21.98 5.70
N GLN A 196 12.34 22.76 5.54
CA GLN A 196 11.60 23.32 6.67
C GLN A 196 11.04 22.21 7.58
N ALA A 197 10.48 21.14 7.00
CA ALA A 197 9.92 20.04 7.79
C ALA A 197 11.00 19.25 8.55
N ILE A 198 12.19 19.05 7.98
CA ILE A 198 13.33 18.44 8.68
C ILE A 198 13.72 19.28 9.90
N GLU A 199 13.79 20.61 9.76
CA GLU A 199 14.13 21.53 10.85
C GLU A 199 13.03 21.56 11.92
N GLU A 200 11.77 21.70 11.52
CA GLU A 200 10.61 21.75 12.44
C GLU A 200 10.47 20.48 13.29
N ASP A 201 10.66 19.31 12.68
CA ASP A 201 10.56 18.01 13.36
C ASP A 201 11.89 17.60 14.02
N GLU A 202 12.96 18.38 13.85
CA GLU A 202 14.29 18.12 14.40
C GLU A 202 14.76 16.69 14.08
N LEU A 203 14.73 16.30 12.78
CA LEU A 203 15.05 14.94 12.34
C LEU A 203 16.58 14.76 12.27
N PRO A 204 17.18 13.86 13.10
CA PRO A 204 18.64 13.83 13.29
C PRO A 204 19.39 12.96 12.28
N TRP A 205 18.70 12.20 11.44
CA TRP A 205 19.31 11.26 10.50
C TRP A 205 19.54 11.87 9.12
N LEU A 206 20.10 11.06 8.21
CA LEU A 206 20.37 11.49 6.84
C LEU A 206 19.10 11.54 6.00
N HIS A 207 19.03 12.55 5.14
CA HIS A 207 17.89 12.75 4.25
C HIS A 207 18.34 12.96 2.80
N ILE A 208 17.63 12.30 1.87
CA ILE A 208 17.70 12.56 0.43
C ILE A 208 16.28 12.88 -0.08
N ARG A 209 16.20 13.57 -1.23
CA ARG A 209 14.92 13.90 -1.84
C ARG A 209 14.81 13.31 -3.25
N ASP A 210 13.69 12.70 -3.58
CA ASP A 210 13.37 12.25 -4.92
C ASP A 210 13.32 13.44 -5.88
N GLN A 211 14.21 13.43 -6.89
CA GLN A 211 14.29 14.48 -7.90
C GLN A 211 13.38 14.20 -9.09
N ARG A 212 12.76 13.01 -9.16
CA ARG A 212 11.90 12.54 -10.25
C ARG A 212 12.60 12.59 -11.61
N THR A 213 13.90 12.30 -11.61
CA THR A 213 14.72 12.17 -12.82
C THR A 213 15.08 10.71 -13.02
N GLU A 214 15.53 10.33 -14.22
CA GLU A 214 15.96 8.95 -14.48
C GLU A 214 17.08 8.49 -13.52
N GLU A 215 17.96 9.39 -13.12
CA GLU A 215 19.07 9.09 -12.21
C GLU A 215 18.66 9.08 -10.74
N TYR A 216 17.82 10.06 -10.33
CA TYR A 216 17.45 10.29 -8.92
C TYR A 216 15.94 10.13 -8.72
N ASN A 217 15.45 8.89 -8.72
CA ASN A 217 14.05 8.51 -8.58
C ASN A 217 13.82 7.36 -7.57
N PRO A 218 14.25 7.51 -6.32
CA PRO A 218 14.14 6.45 -5.32
C PRO A 218 12.70 5.97 -5.09
N CYS A 219 11.70 6.87 -5.18
CA CYS A 219 10.31 6.49 -4.98
C CYS A 219 9.83 5.50 -6.06
N ASP A 220 10.16 5.75 -7.34
CA ASP A 220 9.77 4.85 -8.44
C ASP A 220 10.48 3.49 -8.33
N LYS A 221 11.77 3.48 -7.95
CA LYS A 221 12.55 2.23 -7.80
C LYS A 221 11.98 1.30 -6.74
N TYR A 222 11.36 1.84 -5.69
CA TYR A 222 10.72 1.08 -4.62
C TYR A 222 9.21 0.96 -4.77
N GLY A 223 8.61 1.44 -5.87
CA GLY A 223 7.17 1.39 -6.12
C GLY A 223 6.39 2.11 -5.03
N ILE A 224 6.81 3.33 -4.67
CA ILE A 224 6.18 4.09 -3.60
C ILE A 224 4.97 4.85 -4.15
N SER A 225 3.82 4.25 -4.02
CA SER A 225 2.51 4.81 -4.39
C SER A 225 1.77 5.46 -3.22
N ALA A 226 2.13 5.06 -1.99
CA ALA A 226 1.58 5.62 -0.75
C ALA A 226 2.69 5.88 0.27
N ILE A 227 2.52 6.91 1.09
CA ILE A 227 3.40 7.25 2.21
C ILE A 227 2.57 7.45 3.50
N PRO A 228 3.10 7.09 4.68
CA PRO A 228 4.46 6.58 4.91
C PRO A 228 4.66 5.17 4.36
N THR A 229 5.87 4.89 3.87
CA THR A 229 6.33 3.53 3.58
C THR A 229 7.73 3.38 4.14
N THR A 230 7.96 2.32 4.91
CA THR A 230 9.25 2.02 5.53
C THR A 230 9.79 0.67 5.07
N ILE A 231 11.11 0.59 4.85
CA ILE A 231 11.82 -0.63 4.44
C ILE A 231 12.97 -0.85 5.41
N LEU A 232 12.97 -1.98 6.12
CA LEU A 232 14.05 -2.35 7.02
C LEU A 232 14.99 -3.34 6.30
N ILE A 233 16.28 -3.00 6.26
CA ILE A 233 17.32 -3.74 5.54
C ILE A 233 18.38 -4.16 6.55
N ASN A 234 18.79 -5.43 6.53
CA ASN A 234 19.85 -5.92 7.39
C ASN A 234 21.25 -5.60 6.82
N ARG A 235 22.28 -5.94 7.59
CA ARG A 235 23.70 -5.69 7.26
C ARG A 235 24.14 -6.35 5.95
N GLU A 236 23.55 -7.49 5.60
CA GLU A 236 23.84 -8.27 4.39
C GLU A 236 23.15 -7.70 3.15
N GLY A 237 22.33 -6.62 3.32
CA GLY A 237 21.60 -6.01 2.24
C GLY A 237 20.30 -6.74 1.85
N VAL A 238 19.75 -7.54 2.78
CA VAL A 238 18.46 -8.20 2.60
C VAL A 238 17.37 -7.36 3.26
N ILE A 239 16.28 -7.13 2.57
CA ILE A 239 15.07 -6.52 3.14
C ILE A 239 14.49 -7.51 4.14
N VAL A 240 14.37 -7.12 5.40
CA VAL A 240 13.81 -7.96 6.46
C VAL A 240 12.34 -7.65 6.74
N ALA A 241 11.90 -6.41 6.47
CA ALA A 241 10.50 -6.02 6.59
C ALA A 241 10.16 -4.83 5.68
N ARG A 242 8.90 -4.78 5.22
CA ARG A 242 8.29 -3.63 4.54
C ARG A 242 7.09 -3.19 5.38
N ASN A 243 7.03 -1.91 5.75
CA ASN A 243 6.03 -1.31 6.63
C ASN A 243 5.90 -2.03 8.00
N PRO A 244 7.02 -2.40 8.67
CA PRO A 244 6.92 -2.99 9.99
C PRO A 244 6.33 -1.99 10.98
N SER A 245 5.54 -2.49 11.93
CA SER A 245 5.13 -1.73 13.11
C SER A 245 6.33 -1.43 14.02
N GLU A 246 6.19 -0.46 14.91
CA GLU A 246 7.21 -0.14 15.92
C GLU A 246 7.64 -1.38 16.70
N ALA A 247 6.68 -2.19 17.18
CA ALA A 247 6.95 -3.40 17.94
C ALA A 247 7.73 -4.45 17.12
N GLU A 248 7.43 -4.61 15.84
CA GLU A 248 8.18 -5.50 14.95
C GLU A 248 9.61 -4.99 14.70
N ILE A 249 9.79 -3.68 14.54
CA ILE A 249 11.15 -3.10 14.44
C ILE A 249 11.94 -3.40 15.71
N GLU A 250 11.37 -3.13 16.88
CA GLU A 250 12.02 -3.39 18.17
C GLU A 250 12.36 -4.87 18.34
N GLU A 251 11.42 -5.77 18.04
CA GLU A 251 11.65 -7.21 18.09
C GLU A 251 12.84 -7.63 17.22
N ILE A 252 12.92 -7.11 15.99
CA ILE A 252 14.02 -7.38 15.06
C ILE A 252 15.34 -6.83 15.61
N LEU A 253 15.35 -5.60 16.15
CA LEU A 253 16.56 -4.94 16.65
C LEU A 253 17.10 -5.57 17.93
N ILE A 254 16.26 -6.24 18.73
CA ILE A 254 16.71 -6.93 19.97
C ILE A 254 16.98 -8.42 19.77
N ALA A 255 16.50 -9.02 18.67
CA ALA A 255 16.85 -10.40 18.31
C ALA A 255 18.35 -10.47 17.99
N GLU A 256 19.08 -11.33 18.72
CA GLU A 256 20.51 -11.60 18.52
C GLU A 256 20.76 -12.55 17.33
#